data_48956c17540043529a562921ffb7bb0c
#
_entry.id   48956c17540043529a562921ffb7bb0c
#
_cell.length_a   1.000
_cell.length_b   1.000
_cell.length_c   1.000
_cell.angle_alpha   90.00
_cell.angle_beta   90.00
_cell.angle_gamma   90.00
#
_symmetry.space_group_name_H-M   'P 1'
#
loop_
_entity.id
_entity.type
_entity.pdbx_description
1 polymer ?
#
loop_
_entity_poly.entity_id
_entity_poly.type
_entity_poly.pdbx_seq_one_letter_code
_entity_poly.pdbx_strand_id
1 'polypeptide(L)'
;VGGRILEKQSLGVDGVTGATISSMALKYAVGECLKQAKVSAEDLKDLKKNVEEYKALPNTMKTQVVIIGGGGSGLAAAVAASQAGADVIVLEKLGLLGGSTNVSEGALNAADPIRQPKLGIEDSVAKHIDQTLKGGHNVGNPELVKHLCEGAYPAVEWLESIGVKFKDEVGTATGALWQRSHYPATPSGNSYIRVFEKYIAEHPNVQVITDIEAKDVLKDADGRVTGVLAKHNKTGRYTLFKAEKGVIIATGGFGANVKLRQEVNTGVFKAYDLGKSIGCTNFQKSAQGSGILMGKEVGANVIGMADIQVHPCGTPGTGLMEMIRTSGRNRVFINTDGNRFV
;
A
#
# COMPACT_ATOMS: atom_id res chain seq x y z
N VAL A 1 3.52 22.24 -1.00
CA VAL A 1 4.39 22.35 -2.19
C VAL A 1 4.40 23.79 -2.69
N GLY A 2 3.25 24.42 -2.95
CA GLY A 2 3.20 25.80 -3.46
C GLY A 2 3.98 26.80 -2.58
N GLY A 3 3.77 26.80 -1.26
CA GLY A 3 4.51 27.65 -0.34
C GLY A 3 6.03 27.41 -0.40
N ARG A 4 6.45 26.15 -0.46
CA ARG A 4 7.88 25.78 -0.60
C ARG A 4 8.48 26.25 -1.94
N ILE A 5 7.70 26.20 -3.03
CA ILE A 5 8.12 26.70 -4.34
C ILE A 5 8.36 28.23 -4.26
N LEU A 6 7.43 28.96 -3.64
CA LEU A 6 7.55 30.40 -3.46
C LEU A 6 8.72 30.78 -2.54
N GLU A 7 8.87 30.12 -1.42
CA GLU A 7 9.94 30.36 -0.45
C GLU A 7 11.33 30.07 -1.04
N LYS A 8 11.48 28.96 -1.75
CA LYS A 8 12.75 28.52 -2.32
C LYS A 8 12.99 29.02 -3.75
N GLN A 9 12.00 29.70 -4.36
CA GLN A 9 12.05 30.13 -5.77
C GLN A 9 12.51 28.99 -6.71
N SER A 10 12.05 27.77 -6.47
CA SER A 10 12.52 26.54 -7.14
C SER A 10 11.43 25.50 -7.30
N LEU A 11 11.43 24.79 -8.43
CA LEU A 11 10.68 23.55 -8.61
C LEU A 11 11.39 22.32 -8.01
N GLY A 12 12.65 22.46 -7.58
CA GLY A 12 13.44 21.40 -6.91
C GLY A 12 13.00 21.11 -5.48
N VAL A 13 11.85 21.59 -5.04
CA VAL A 13 11.29 21.32 -3.70
C VAL A 13 10.74 19.89 -3.61
N ASP A 14 10.83 19.31 -2.43
CA ASP A 14 10.25 17.99 -2.16
C ASP A 14 8.72 18.02 -2.27
N GLY A 15 8.15 16.90 -2.66
CA GLY A 15 6.72 16.67 -2.60
C GLY A 15 6.21 16.68 -1.17
N VAL A 16 4.91 16.71 -1.00
CA VAL A 16 4.27 16.49 0.30
C VAL A 16 3.98 15.01 0.43
N THR A 17 4.42 14.40 1.50
CA THR A 17 4.11 13.01 1.83
C THR A 17 2.59 12.82 1.81
N GLY A 18 2.13 11.74 1.16
CA GLY A 18 0.70 11.48 0.96
C GLY A 18 0.02 12.31 -0.15
N ALA A 19 0.72 13.22 -0.83
CA ALA A 19 0.20 14.00 -1.94
C ALA A 19 1.14 14.05 -3.15
N THR A 20 1.79 12.93 -3.44
CA THR A 20 2.84 12.86 -4.49
C THR A 20 2.32 13.23 -5.85
N ILE A 21 1.17 12.65 -6.27
CA ILE A 21 0.57 12.97 -7.59
C ILE A 21 0.18 14.45 -7.65
N SER A 22 -0.48 14.96 -6.62
CA SER A 22 -0.85 16.39 -6.54
C SER A 22 0.38 17.30 -6.50
N SER A 23 1.45 16.87 -5.82
CA SER A 23 2.73 17.59 -5.79
C SER A 23 3.39 17.63 -7.15
N MET A 24 3.39 16.53 -7.88
CA MET A 24 3.93 16.45 -9.25
C MET A 24 3.09 17.26 -10.22
N ALA A 25 1.76 17.16 -10.15
CA ALA A 25 0.85 17.95 -10.99
C ALA A 25 1.03 19.44 -10.75
N LEU A 26 1.17 19.88 -9.50
CA LEU A 26 1.42 21.27 -9.19
C LEU A 26 2.78 21.76 -9.71
N LYS A 27 3.84 20.96 -9.53
CA LYS A 27 5.17 21.27 -10.08
C LYS A 27 5.14 21.35 -11.61
N TYR A 28 4.44 20.42 -12.26
CA TYR A 28 4.26 20.43 -13.70
C TYR A 28 3.52 21.70 -14.16
N ALA A 29 2.39 22.02 -13.53
CA ALA A 29 1.60 23.21 -13.87
C ALA A 29 2.41 24.50 -13.69
N VAL A 30 3.17 24.64 -12.59
CA VAL A 30 4.06 25.77 -12.38
C VAL A 30 5.16 25.80 -13.44
N GLY A 31 5.73 24.64 -13.80
CA GLY A 31 6.71 24.53 -14.89
C GLY A 31 6.18 25.01 -16.24
N GLU A 32 4.94 24.64 -16.58
CA GLU A 32 4.29 25.10 -17.81
C GLU A 32 4.02 26.63 -17.79
N CYS A 33 3.63 27.18 -16.64
CA CYS A 33 3.48 28.64 -16.47
C CYS A 33 4.83 29.37 -16.64
N LEU A 34 5.92 28.81 -16.10
CA LEU A 34 7.26 29.38 -16.25
C LEU A 34 7.73 29.35 -17.71
N LYS A 35 7.43 28.29 -18.45
CA LYS A 35 7.70 28.21 -19.89
C LYS A 35 6.96 29.33 -20.66
N GLN A 36 5.68 29.56 -20.33
CA GLN A 36 4.90 30.66 -20.90
C GLN A 36 5.51 32.04 -20.60
N ALA A 37 6.10 32.19 -19.40
CA ALA A 37 6.85 33.36 -18.99
C ALA A 37 8.25 33.44 -19.60
N LYS A 38 8.60 32.53 -20.53
CA LYS A 38 9.93 32.43 -21.21
C LYS A 38 11.09 32.15 -20.25
N VAL A 39 10.83 31.52 -19.09
CA VAL A 39 11.86 31.01 -18.18
C VAL A 39 12.26 29.62 -18.66
N SER A 40 13.55 29.39 -18.93
CA SER A 40 14.04 28.10 -19.44
C SER A 40 14.17 27.07 -18.32
N ALA A 41 14.15 25.78 -18.69
CA ALA A 41 14.44 24.72 -17.75
C ALA A 41 15.91 24.75 -17.25
N GLU A 42 16.82 25.35 -18.03
CA GLU A 42 18.20 25.63 -17.66
C GLU A 42 18.27 26.66 -16.54
N ASP A 43 17.53 27.75 -16.63
CA ASP A 43 17.46 28.80 -15.59
C ASP A 43 16.98 28.24 -14.24
N LEU A 44 16.22 27.13 -14.28
CA LEU A 44 15.70 26.45 -13.09
C LEU A 44 16.66 25.40 -12.51
N LYS A 45 17.71 25.00 -13.26
CA LYS A 45 18.69 23.98 -12.81
C LYS A 45 19.70 24.53 -11.83
N ASP A 46 20.03 25.81 -11.92
CA ASP A 46 21.04 26.45 -11.05
C ASP A 46 20.51 26.82 -9.66
N LEU A 47 19.21 26.62 -9.43
CA LEU A 47 18.67 26.73 -8.10
C LEU A 47 19.22 25.56 -7.28
N LYS A 48 20.20 25.85 -6.41
CA LYS A 48 20.87 24.87 -5.54
C LYS A 48 19.84 23.87 -5.03
N LYS A 49 19.99 22.60 -5.40
CA LYS A 49 19.33 21.53 -4.70
C LYS A 49 19.65 21.72 -3.23
N ASN A 50 18.64 22.10 -2.42
CA ASN A 50 18.74 21.88 -1.00
C ASN A 50 18.75 20.35 -0.83
N VAL A 51 19.93 19.78 -0.91
CA VAL A 51 20.21 18.46 -0.40
C VAL A 51 20.03 18.65 1.11
N GLU A 52 18.89 18.25 1.67
CA GLU A 52 18.85 17.99 3.10
C GLU A 52 20.04 17.09 3.35
N GLU A 53 20.99 17.55 4.16
CA GLU A 53 22.12 16.71 4.59
C GLU A 53 21.49 15.50 5.28
N TYR A 54 21.46 14.37 4.57
CA TYR A 54 20.96 13.13 5.13
C TYR A 54 21.84 12.80 6.32
N LYS A 55 21.30 13.01 7.52
CA LYS A 55 21.96 12.61 8.74
C LYS A 55 22.27 11.13 8.64
N ALA A 56 23.55 10.79 8.59
CA ALA A 56 23.98 9.41 8.39
C ALA A 56 23.42 8.54 9.52
N LEU A 57 22.70 7.48 9.13
CA LEU A 57 22.23 6.50 10.11
C LEU A 57 23.43 5.79 10.77
N PRO A 58 23.31 5.39 12.03
CA PRO A 58 24.29 4.52 12.67
C PRO A 58 24.45 3.19 11.93
N ASN A 59 25.60 2.55 12.02
CA ASN A 59 25.81 1.23 11.40
C ASN A 59 24.89 0.14 11.99
N THR A 60 24.44 0.33 13.23
CA THR A 60 23.50 -0.56 13.91
C THR A 60 22.46 0.24 14.69
N MET A 61 21.22 -0.13 14.55
CA MET A 61 20.08 0.36 15.34
C MET A 61 19.39 -0.83 16.02
N LYS A 62 18.76 -0.59 17.17
CA LYS A 62 18.03 -1.62 17.92
C LYS A 62 16.61 -1.13 18.20
N THR A 63 15.67 -2.05 18.14
CA THR A 63 14.27 -1.82 18.50
C THR A 63 13.61 -3.14 18.89
N GLN A 64 12.41 -3.11 19.43
CA GLN A 64 11.66 -4.32 19.73
C GLN A 64 11.08 -4.95 18.46
N VAL A 65 10.50 -4.13 17.56
CA VAL A 65 9.88 -4.60 16.34
C VAL A 65 10.42 -3.82 15.14
N VAL A 66 10.88 -4.53 14.12
CA VAL A 66 11.23 -3.95 12.82
C VAL A 66 10.12 -4.27 11.82
N ILE A 67 9.61 -3.26 11.13
CA ILE A 67 8.59 -3.43 10.09
C ILE A 67 9.19 -3.07 8.74
N ILE A 68 9.09 -3.97 7.77
CA ILE A 68 9.57 -3.76 6.40
C ILE A 68 8.38 -3.36 5.53
N GLY A 69 8.34 -2.11 5.12
CA GLY A 69 7.30 -1.52 4.29
C GLY A 69 6.39 -0.53 5.04
N GLY A 70 6.36 0.70 4.58
CA GLY A 70 5.54 1.80 5.11
C GLY A 70 4.21 1.98 4.36
N GLY A 71 3.63 0.88 3.83
CA GLY A 71 2.28 0.86 3.25
C GLY A 71 1.20 0.76 4.32
N GLY A 72 -0.08 0.66 3.93
CA GLY A 72 -1.19 0.58 4.86
C GLY A 72 -1.04 -0.50 5.92
N SER A 73 -0.65 -1.72 5.53
CA SER A 73 -0.46 -2.84 6.47
C SER A 73 0.69 -2.60 7.44
N GLY A 74 1.83 -2.07 6.97
CA GLY A 74 2.98 -1.80 7.82
C GLY A 74 2.74 -0.66 8.81
N LEU A 75 2.06 0.40 8.37
CA LEU A 75 1.70 1.50 9.26
C LEU A 75 0.65 1.10 10.29
N ALA A 76 -0.36 0.29 9.90
CA ALA A 76 -1.32 -0.26 10.84
C ALA A 76 -0.63 -1.15 11.89
N ALA A 77 0.31 -2.00 11.46
CA ALA A 77 1.11 -2.82 12.37
C ALA A 77 1.97 -1.96 13.32
N ALA A 78 2.54 -0.85 12.81
CA ALA A 78 3.31 0.07 13.63
C ALA A 78 2.46 0.74 14.71
N VAL A 79 1.25 1.21 14.35
CA VAL A 79 0.32 1.80 15.31
C VAL A 79 -0.10 0.77 16.35
N ALA A 80 -0.50 -0.44 15.93
CA ALA A 80 -0.91 -1.49 16.85
C ALA A 80 0.22 -1.92 17.80
N ALA A 81 1.45 -2.07 17.31
CA ALA A 81 2.60 -2.39 18.12
C ALA A 81 2.93 -1.26 19.11
N SER A 82 2.82 0.00 18.69
CA SER A 82 2.99 1.17 19.54
C SER A 82 1.95 1.23 20.65
N GLN A 83 0.68 0.94 20.35
CA GLN A 83 -0.40 0.85 21.33
C GLN A 83 -0.18 -0.27 22.36
N ALA A 84 0.50 -1.35 21.94
CA ALA A 84 0.93 -2.43 22.83
C ALA A 84 2.22 -2.10 23.61
N GLY A 85 2.74 -0.86 23.53
CA GLY A 85 3.90 -0.37 24.25
C GLY A 85 5.25 -0.82 23.67
N ALA A 86 5.29 -1.27 22.42
CA ALA A 86 6.55 -1.66 21.78
C ALA A 86 7.24 -0.46 21.10
N ASP A 87 8.58 -0.46 21.14
CA ASP A 87 9.40 0.38 20.29
C ASP A 87 9.47 -0.20 18.89
N VAL A 88 9.22 0.62 17.87
CA VAL A 88 9.06 0.20 16.48
C VAL A 88 9.95 1.02 15.55
N ILE A 89 10.61 0.35 14.60
CA ILE A 89 11.22 1.00 13.44
C ILE A 89 10.53 0.49 12.17
N VAL A 90 10.00 1.41 11.37
CA VAL A 90 9.44 1.14 10.04
C VAL A 90 10.47 1.53 8.98
N LEU A 91 10.79 0.58 8.10
CA LEU A 91 11.71 0.77 6.97
C LEU A 91 10.90 0.89 5.69
N GLU A 92 10.97 2.05 5.03
CA GLU A 92 10.28 2.28 3.76
C GLU A 92 11.29 2.53 2.63
N LYS A 93 11.14 1.76 1.55
CA LYS A 93 12.02 1.82 0.38
C LYS A 93 11.92 3.14 -0.38
N LEU A 94 10.72 3.71 -0.43
CA LEU A 94 10.46 4.96 -1.14
C LEU A 94 10.64 6.16 -0.21
N GLY A 95 10.76 7.35 -0.78
CA GLY A 95 10.83 8.61 -0.03
C GLY A 95 9.44 9.08 0.49
N LEU A 96 8.42 8.22 0.48
CA LEU A 96 7.07 8.54 0.91
C LEU A 96 6.38 7.29 1.46
N LEU A 97 5.49 7.49 2.43
CA LEU A 97 4.69 6.43 3.03
C LEU A 97 3.42 6.14 2.23
N GLY A 98 2.79 5.02 2.53
CA GLY A 98 1.46 4.64 2.08
C GLY A 98 1.42 3.60 0.96
N GLY A 99 2.48 3.45 0.17
CA GLY A 99 2.54 2.44 -0.89
C GLY A 99 1.29 2.44 -1.77
N SER A 100 0.82 1.27 -2.17
CA SER A 100 -0.38 1.12 -3.02
C SER A 100 -1.68 1.55 -2.31
N THR A 101 -1.70 1.59 -0.97
CA THR A 101 -2.87 2.08 -0.22
C THR A 101 -3.19 3.54 -0.56
N ASN A 102 -2.19 4.38 -0.82
CA ASN A 102 -2.41 5.78 -1.19
C ASN A 102 -3.28 5.98 -2.44
N VAL A 103 -3.24 5.03 -3.36
CA VAL A 103 -3.94 5.11 -4.66
C VAL A 103 -5.15 4.19 -4.74
N SER A 104 -5.47 3.49 -3.65
CA SER A 104 -6.66 2.65 -3.56
C SER A 104 -7.93 3.48 -3.36
N GLU A 105 -9.11 2.92 -3.68
CA GLU A 105 -10.40 3.55 -3.34
C GLU A 105 -10.62 3.64 -1.83
N GLY A 106 -9.92 2.83 -1.03
CA GLY A 106 -9.98 2.84 0.42
C GLY A 106 -11.21 2.14 1.01
N ALA A 107 -11.92 1.32 0.23
CA ALA A 107 -13.04 0.56 0.75
C ALA A 107 -12.59 -0.53 1.74
N LEU A 108 -13.26 -0.62 2.88
CA LEU A 108 -13.09 -1.68 3.88
C LEU A 108 -14.43 -2.42 4.05
N ASN A 109 -14.44 -3.72 3.83
CA ASN A 109 -15.65 -4.54 3.91
C ASN A 109 -15.84 -5.08 5.34
N ALA A 110 -16.95 -4.72 5.98
CA ALA A 110 -17.33 -5.21 7.30
C ALA A 110 -18.84 -5.38 7.43
N ALA A 111 -19.29 -6.45 8.07
CA ALA A 111 -20.65 -6.55 8.54
C ALA A 111 -20.80 -5.62 9.76
N ASP A 112 -21.49 -4.49 9.56
CA ASP A 112 -21.60 -3.38 10.52
C ASP A 112 -22.96 -3.43 11.24
N PRO A 113 -22.99 -3.75 12.53
CA PRO A 113 -24.24 -3.85 13.29
C PRO A 113 -24.88 -2.49 13.58
N ILE A 114 -24.22 -1.38 13.29
CA ILE A 114 -24.67 -0.02 13.61
C ILE A 114 -25.18 0.71 12.38
N ARG A 115 -24.41 0.72 11.25
CA ARG A 115 -24.77 1.47 10.05
C ARG A 115 -25.73 0.72 9.16
N GLN A 116 -25.48 -0.56 8.93
CA GLN A 116 -26.29 -1.37 8.00
C GLN A 116 -27.77 -1.45 8.39
N PRO A 117 -28.17 -1.71 9.66
CA PRO A 117 -29.57 -1.72 10.05
C PRO A 117 -30.29 -0.39 9.83
N LYS A 118 -29.62 0.74 10.05
CA LYS A 118 -30.17 2.09 9.81
C LYS A 118 -30.48 2.33 8.33
N LEU A 119 -29.77 1.62 7.46
CA LEU A 119 -29.94 1.69 5.99
C LEU A 119 -30.84 0.58 5.45
N GLY A 120 -31.47 -0.23 6.30
CA GLY A 120 -32.29 -1.36 5.91
C GLY A 120 -31.48 -2.51 5.27
N ILE A 121 -30.18 -2.60 5.56
CA ILE A 121 -29.29 -3.64 5.02
C ILE A 121 -29.18 -4.76 6.06
N GLU A 122 -29.64 -5.95 5.70
CA GLU A 122 -29.47 -7.16 6.49
C GLU A 122 -28.13 -7.81 6.17
N ASP A 123 -27.24 -7.89 7.12
CA ASP A 123 -25.92 -8.53 6.98
C ASP A 123 -25.52 -9.22 8.29
N SER A 124 -24.49 -10.07 8.21
CA SER A 124 -23.89 -10.72 9.36
C SER A 124 -22.47 -11.18 9.03
N VAL A 125 -21.68 -11.40 10.08
CA VAL A 125 -20.34 -11.99 9.97
C VAL A 125 -20.40 -13.36 9.29
N ALA A 126 -21.39 -14.19 9.64
CA ALA A 126 -21.60 -15.51 9.04
C ALA A 126 -21.85 -15.42 7.53
N LYS A 127 -22.70 -14.48 7.10
CA LYS A 127 -22.94 -14.19 5.67
C LYS A 127 -21.69 -13.68 4.97
N HIS A 128 -20.89 -12.86 5.64
CA HIS A 128 -19.63 -12.36 5.10
C HIS A 128 -18.63 -13.50 4.87
N ILE A 129 -18.48 -14.41 5.83
CA ILE A 129 -17.64 -15.61 5.73
C ILE A 129 -18.09 -16.49 4.57
N ASP A 130 -19.38 -16.87 4.54
CA ASP A 130 -19.96 -17.74 3.51
C ASP A 130 -19.74 -17.17 2.11
N GLN A 131 -20.05 -15.89 1.90
CA GLN A 131 -19.86 -15.22 0.62
C GLN A 131 -18.39 -15.10 0.22
N THR A 132 -17.49 -14.86 1.17
CA THR A 132 -16.05 -14.76 0.89
C THR A 132 -15.49 -16.11 0.46
N LEU A 133 -15.86 -17.19 1.13
CA LEU A 133 -15.44 -18.54 0.76
C LEU A 133 -16.03 -18.96 -0.60
N LYS A 134 -17.32 -18.78 -0.81
CA LYS A 134 -17.98 -19.12 -2.08
C LYS A 134 -17.46 -18.28 -3.25
N GLY A 135 -17.29 -16.97 -3.04
CA GLY A 135 -16.73 -16.07 -4.05
C GLY A 135 -15.28 -16.40 -4.42
N GLY A 136 -14.53 -16.94 -3.49
CA GLY A 136 -13.19 -17.48 -3.71
C GLY A 136 -13.17 -18.95 -4.13
N HIS A 137 -14.29 -19.52 -4.60
CA HIS A 137 -14.42 -20.92 -5.01
C HIS A 137 -13.97 -21.94 -3.94
N ASN A 138 -14.04 -21.57 -2.65
CA ASN A 138 -13.60 -22.34 -1.50
C ASN A 138 -12.09 -22.70 -1.53
N VAL A 139 -11.27 -21.93 -2.25
CA VAL A 139 -9.81 -22.11 -2.28
C VAL A 139 -9.15 -21.47 -1.05
N GLY A 140 -9.75 -20.40 -0.51
CA GLY A 140 -9.25 -19.70 0.66
C GLY A 140 -9.22 -20.57 1.92
N ASN A 141 -8.25 -20.33 2.81
CA ASN A 141 -8.20 -20.98 4.11
C ASN A 141 -9.39 -20.53 4.98
N PRO A 142 -10.31 -21.42 5.39
CA PRO A 142 -11.53 -21.03 6.12
C PRO A 142 -11.25 -20.33 7.46
N GLU A 143 -10.21 -20.74 8.18
CA GLU A 143 -9.86 -20.11 9.46
C GLU A 143 -9.35 -18.68 9.28
N LEU A 144 -8.56 -18.42 8.24
CA LEU A 144 -8.10 -17.07 7.92
C LEU A 144 -9.26 -16.18 7.44
N VAL A 145 -10.17 -16.72 6.62
CA VAL A 145 -11.38 -16.00 6.19
C VAL A 145 -12.27 -15.67 7.36
N LYS A 146 -12.48 -16.62 8.27
CA LYS A 146 -13.24 -16.41 9.51
C LYS A 146 -12.61 -15.28 10.33
N HIS A 147 -11.31 -15.37 10.61
CA HIS A 147 -10.59 -14.37 11.39
C HIS A 147 -10.68 -12.96 10.76
N LEU A 148 -10.52 -12.88 9.43
CA LEU A 148 -10.68 -11.62 8.69
C LEU A 148 -12.09 -11.03 8.86
N CYS A 149 -13.12 -11.84 8.65
CA CYS A 149 -14.50 -11.35 8.67
C CYS A 149 -14.98 -10.99 10.09
N GLU A 150 -14.56 -11.75 11.09
CA GLU A 150 -14.83 -11.46 12.51
C GLU A 150 -14.10 -10.19 12.96
N GLY A 151 -12.87 -9.98 12.51
CA GLY A 151 -12.05 -8.82 12.84
C GLY A 151 -12.38 -7.57 12.03
N ALA A 152 -13.20 -7.65 10.98
CA ALA A 152 -13.40 -6.55 10.04
C ALA A 152 -14.13 -5.35 10.69
N TYR A 153 -15.21 -5.57 11.43
CA TYR A 153 -15.90 -4.48 12.13
C TYR A 153 -15.11 -3.91 13.31
N PRO A 154 -14.51 -4.72 14.19
CA PRO A 154 -13.52 -4.22 15.17
C PRO A 154 -12.42 -3.36 14.56
N ALA A 155 -11.95 -3.70 13.34
CA ALA A 155 -10.95 -2.88 12.63
C ALA A 155 -11.53 -1.51 12.19
N VAL A 156 -12.81 -1.43 11.80
CA VAL A 156 -13.49 -0.15 11.53
C VAL A 156 -13.51 0.70 12.80
N GLU A 157 -13.94 0.13 13.94
CA GLU A 157 -13.99 0.82 15.22
C GLU A 157 -12.59 1.30 15.68
N TRP A 158 -11.57 0.44 15.51
CA TRP A 158 -10.19 0.79 15.82
C TRP A 158 -9.69 1.96 14.94
N LEU A 159 -9.96 1.93 13.65
CA LEU A 159 -9.60 3.01 12.73
C LEU A 159 -10.30 4.32 13.10
N GLU A 160 -11.56 4.26 13.50
CA GLU A 160 -12.30 5.43 14.01
C GLU A 160 -11.70 5.97 15.30
N SER A 161 -11.30 5.09 16.21
CA SER A 161 -10.70 5.47 17.50
C SER A 161 -9.38 6.24 17.35
N ILE A 162 -8.64 6.00 16.27
CA ILE A 162 -7.39 6.73 15.96
C ILE A 162 -7.59 7.92 15.02
N GLY A 163 -8.85 8.17 14.59
CA GLY A 163 -9.23 9.40 13.88
C GLY A 163 -9.61 9.23 12.40
N VAL A 164 -9.73 8.02 11.87
CA VAL A 164 -10.34 7.81 10.55
C VAL A 164 -11.83 8.15 10.64
N LYS A 165 -12.32 8.92 9.68
CA LYS A 165 -13.75 9.20 9.55
C LYS A 165 -14.28 8.44 8.35
N PHE A 166 -15.26 7.58 8.58
CA PHE A 166 -15.99 6.91 7.52
C PHE A 166 -17.27 7.68 7.16
N LYS A 167 -17.78 7.43 5.96
CA LYS A 167 -19.11 7.88 5.55
C LYS A 167 -20.17 7.11 6.32
N ASP A 168 -21.34 7.71 6.48
CA ASP A 168 -22.50 7.03 7.05
C ASP A 168 -23.10 6.00 6.09
N GLU A 169 -22.92 6.22 4.78
CA GLU A 169 -23.39 5.28 3.76
C GLU A 169 -22.47 4.05 3.71
N VAL A 170 -23.08 2.89 3.60
CA VAL A 170 -22.41 1.63 3.33
C VAL A 170 -22.61 1.28 1.85
N GLY A 171 -21.52 1.14 1.12
CA GLY A 171 -21.53 0.89 -0.31
C GLY A 171 -21.23 -0.55 -0.71
N THR A 172 -21.00 -0.73 -2.01
CA THR A 172 -20.56 -2.00 -2.59
C THR A 172 -19.31 -1.73 -3.44
N ALA A 173 -18.14 -2.15 -2.96
CA ALA A 173 -16.89 -2.04 -3.71
C ALA A 173 -16.85 -3.03 -4.89
N THR A 174 -15.94 -2.81 -5.83
CA THR A 174 -15.70 -3.75 -6.93
C THR A 174 -15.37 -5.14 -6.39
N GLY A 175 -16.13 -6.14 -6.84
CA GLY A 175 -15.98 -7.52 -6.39
C GLY A 175 -16.65 -7.85 -5.06
N ALA A 176 -17.23 -6.87 -4.34
CA ALA A 176 -18.00 -7.15 -3.13
C ALA A 176 -19.33 -7.83 -3.49
N LEU A 177 -19.64 -8.91 -2.80
CA LEU A 177 -20.87 -9.70 -3.01
C LEU A 177 -22.06 -9.15 -2.24
N TRP A 178 -21.84 -8.17 -1.35
CA TRP A 178 -22.89 -7.55 -0.55
C TRP A 178 -22.56 -6.08 -0.24
N GLN A 179 -23.56 -5.33 0.17
CA GLN A 179 -23.43 -3.92 0.54
C GLN A 179 -22.84 -3.82 1.97
N ARG A 180 -21.52 -3.87 2.08
CA ARG A 180 -20.76 -3.81 3.34
C ARG A 180 -19.47 -3.00 3.26
N SER A 181 -19.31 -2.21 2.21
CA SER A 181 -18.07 -1.44 1.99
C SER A 181 -18.16 -0.07 2.67
N HIS A 182 -17.26 0.14 3.62
CA HIS A 182 -17.07 1.41 4.32
C HIS A 182 -16.03 2.22 3.58
N TYR A 183 -16.35 3.45 3.24
CA TYR A 183 -15.44 4.38 2.57
C TYR A 183 -15.04 5.52 3.49
N PRO A 184 -13.77 5.93 3.51
CA PRO A 184 -13.37 7.13 4.21
C PRO A 184 -14.17 8.35 3.74
N ALA A 185 -14.50 9.26 4.66
CA ALA A 185 -15.20 10.50 4.35
C ALA A 185 -14.40 11.38 3.38
N THR A 186 -13.08 11.44 3.56
CA THR A 186 -12.17 11.97 2.53
C THR A 186 -11.82 10.82 1.58
N PRO A 187 -12.08 10.95 0.28
CA PRO A 187 -11.90 9.85 -0.67
C PRO A 187 -10.47 9.30 -0.71
N SER A 188 -10.36 8.02 -0.94
CA SER A 188 -9.16 7.19 -1.16
C SER A 188 -8.49 6.65 0.11
N GLY A 189 -7.72 5.59 -0.08
CA GLY A 189 -6.92 4.96 0.97
C GLY A 189 -5.84 5.86 1.57
N ASN A 190 -5.52 6.99 0.92
CA ASN A 190 -4.65 8.03 1.48
C ASN A 190 -5.17 8.56 2.84
N SER A 191 -6.49 8.51 3.06
CA SER A 191 -7.08 8.92 4.35
C SER A 191 -6.55 8.10 5.52
N TYR A 192 -6.38 6.80 5.35
CA TYR A 192 -5.77 5.94 6.37
C TYR A 192 -4.32 6.33 6.63
N ILE A 193 -3.57 6.55 5.56
CA ILE A 193 -2.14 6.89 5.65
C ILE A 193 -1.94 8.18 6.44
N ARG A 194 -2.74 9.21 6.16
CA ARG A 194 -2.67 10.49 6.90
C ARG A 194 -2.95 10.33 8.39
N VAL A 195 -3.89 9.46 8.74
CA VAL A 195 -4.21 9.20 10.16
C VAL A 195 -3.06 8.45 10.84
N PHE A 196 -2.49 7.44 10.17
CA PHE A 196 -1.32 6.73 10.68
C PHE A 196 -0.11 7.66 10.82
N GLU A 197 0.18 8.50 9.82
CA GLU A 197 1.27 9.49 9.89
C GLU A 197 1.08 10.46 11.06
N LYS A 198 -0.16 10.93 11.28
CA LYS A 198 -0.47 11.79 12.42
C LYS A 198 -0.23 11.07 13.74
N TYR A 199 -0.77 9.85 13.88
CA TYR A 199 -0.56 9.03 15.07
C TYR A 199 0.94 8.85 15.38
N ILE A 200 1.72 8.46 14.37
CA ILE A 200 3.17 8.21 14.52
C ILE A 200 3.92 9.49 14.92
N ALA A 201 3.52 10.65 14.39
CA ALA A 201 4.13 11.92 14.75
C ALA A 201 3.92 12.29 16.24
N GLU A 202 2.86 11.80 16.85
CA GLU A 202 2.50 12.01 18.26
C GLU A 202 3.08 10.91 19.20
N HIS A 203 3.67 9.84 18.62
CA HIS A 203 4.14 8.66 19.38
C HIS A 203 5.62 8.38 19.12
N PRO A 204 6.54 8.88 19.98
CA PRO A 204 7.98 8.81 19.75
C PRO A 204 8.58 7.39 19.80
N ASN A 205 7.83 6.41 20.29
CA ASN A 205 8.20 5.00 20.25
C ASN A 205 8.06 4.36 18.85
N VAL A 206 7.60 5.12 17.83
CA VAL A 206 7.61 4.71 16.44
C VAL A 206 8.53 5.59 15.63
N GLN A 207 9.60 5.03 15.11
CA GLN A 207 10.50 5.69 14.17
C GLN A 207 10.25 5.20 12.76
N VAL A 208 10.06 6.12 11.81
CA VAL A 208 9.96 5.81 10.38
C VAL A 208 11.20 6.28 9.66
N ILE A 209 11.78 5.39 8.86
CA ILE A 209 12.95 5.69 8.03
C ILE A 209 12.56 5.41 6.57
N THR A 210 12.57 6.45 5.76
CA THR A 210 12.29 6.40 4.32
C THR A 210 13.57 6.32 3.49
N ASP A 211 13.47 6.07 2.20
CA ASP A 211 14.60 5.90 1.29
C ASP A 211 15.56 4.78 1.72
N ILE A 212 15.07 3.79 2.45
CA ILE A 212 15.87 2.66 2.93
C ILE A 212 15.24 1.32 2.51
N GLU A 213 16.00 0.53 1.78
CA GLU A 213 15.54 -0.75 1.24
C GLU A 213 16.07 -1.90 2.09
N ALA A 214 15.17 -2.70 2.67
CA ALA A 214 15.54 -3.96 3.28
C ALA A 214 16.15 -4.90 2.22
N LYS A 215 17.29 -5.47 2.53
CA LYS A 215 18.03 -6.38 1.65
C LYS A 215 17.96 -7.80 2.14
N ASP A 216 18.13 -8.02 3.43
CA ASP A 216 18.14 -9.33 4.03
C ASP A 216 17.42 -9.32 5.38
N VAL A 217 16.69 -10.39 5.66
CA VAL A 217 16.21 -10.72 7.01
C VAL A 217 17.23 -11.69 7.62
N LEU A 218 17.66 -11.42 8.84
CA LEU A 218 18.75 -12.14 9.48
C LEU A 218 18.24 -13.10 10.55
N LYS A 219 18.90 -14.27 10.66
CA LYS A 219 18.66 -15.28 11.70
C LYS A 219 19.92 -15.51 12.53
N ASP A 220 19.75 -15.91 13.77
CA ASP A 220 20.81 -16.47 14.59
C ASP A 220 21.06 -17.96 14.29
N ALA A 221 21.99 -18.54 15.04
CA ALA A 221 22.35 -19.97 14.89
C ALA A 221 21.18 -20.92 15.22
N ASP A 222 20.24 -20.48 16.05
CA ASP A 222 19.05 -21.26 16.45
C ASP A 222 17.90 -21.10 15.43
N GLY A 223 18.09 -20.33 14.37
CA GLY A 223 17.12 -20.07 13.32
C GLY A 223 16.08 -19.00 13.64
N ARG A 224 16.21 -18.30 14.77
CA ARG A 224 15.34 -17.18 15.14
C ARG A 224 15.69 -15.95 14.31
N VAL A 225 14.67 -15.26 13.80
CA VAL A 225 14.84 -13.96 13.13
C VAL A 225 15.26 -12.91 14.16
N THR A 226 16.37 -12.23 13.90
CA THR A 226 17.03 -11.28 14.83
C THR A 226 17.14 -9.87 14.28
N GLY A 227 16.82 -9.64 13.00
CA GLY A 227 16.89 -8.29 12.45
C GLY A 227 16.83 -8.24 10.92
N VAL A 228 17.15 -7.07 10.43
CA VAL A 228 17.10 -6.71 9.01
C VAL A 228 18.37 -5.95 8.64
N LEU A 229 19.01 -6.36 7.56
CA LEU A 229 20.04 -5.55 6.91
C LEU A 229 19.37 -4.70 5.84
N ALA A 230 19.53 -3.38 5.91
CA ALA A 230 18.94 -2.47 4.95
C ALA A 230 19.97 -1.50 4.38
N LYS A 231 19.71 -1.07 3.13
CA LYS A 231 20.58 -0.16 2.38
C LYS A 231 19.85 1.17 2.17
N HIS A 232 20.48 2.26 2.55
CA HIS A 232 19.97 3.60 2.27
C HIS A 232 20.14 3.93 0.77
N ASN A 233 19.03 4.23 0.08
CA ASN A 233 19.02 4.35 -1.38
C ASN A 233 19.83 5.54 -1.93
N LYS A 234 19.95 6.63 -1.15
CA LYS A 234 20.67 7.82 -1.59
C LYS A 234 22.16 7.76 -1.29
N THR A 235 22.56 7.17 -0.16
CA THR A 235 23.96 7.12 0.26
C THR A 235 24.65 5.82 -0.07
N GLY A 236 23.90 4.75 -0.34
CA GLY A 236 24.43 3.41 -0.54
C GLY A 236 24.93 2.70 0.73
N ARG A 237 24.87 3.35 1.89
CA ARG A 237 25.33 2.80 3.18
C ARG A 237 24.36 1.76 3.69
N TYR A 238 24.90 0.77 4.39
CA TYR A 238 24.11 -0.26 5.06
C TYR A 238 23.95 0.05 6.54
N THR A 239 22.78 -0.29 7.08
CA THR A 239 22.47 -0.27 8.51
C THR A 239 21.86 -1.62 8.91
N LEU A 240 22.34 -2.17 10.01
CA LEU A 240 21.76 -3.34 10.65
C LEU A 240 20.69 -2.91 11.65
N PHE A 241 19.46 -3.34 11.44
CA PHE A 241 18.35 -3.14 12.38
C PHE A 241 18.13 -4.42 13.17
N LYS A 242 18.51 -4.42 14.46
CA LYS A 242 18.27 -5.54 15.36
C LYS A 242 16.86 -5.47 15.92
N ALA A 243 16.12 -6.58 15.80
CA ALA A 243 14.76 -6.76 16.29
C ALA A 243 14.75 -7.70 17.48
N GLU A 244 14.42 -7.20 18.67
CA GLU A 244 14.42 -8.01 19.89
C GLU A 244 13.24 -8.97 19.95
N LYS A 245 12.08 -8.55 19.47
CA LYS A 245 10.85 -9.36 19.46
C LYS A 245 10.56 -10.00 18.12
N GLY A 246 10.76 -9.28 17.01
CA GLY A 246 10.51 -9.84 15.69
C GLY A 246 10.52 -8.84 14.55
N VAL A 247 10.35 -9.37 13.34
CA VAL A 247 10.28 -8.62 12.09
C VAL A 247 8.93 -8.86 11.44
N ILE A 248 8.25 -7.78 11.04
CA ILE A 248 7.01 -7.82 10.27
C ILE A 248 7.32 -7.47 8.82
N ILE A 249 6.97 -8.36 7.87
CA ILE A 249 7.11 -8.13 6.45
C ILE A 249 5.78 -7.61 5.89
N ALA A 250 5.74 -6.34 5.47
CA ALA A 250 4.57 -5.63 4.95
C ALA A 250 4.85 -4.96 3.60
N THR A 251 5.64 -5.61 2.74
CA THR A 251 6.20 -5.05 1.50
C THR A 251 5.24 -5.08 0.30
N GLY A 252 4.01 -5.54 0.48
CA GLY A 252 3.04 -5.72 -0.60
C GLY A 252 3.34 -6.93 -1.47
N GLY A 253 2.75 -6.95 -2.66
CA GLY A 253 2.79 -8.08 -3.58
C GLY A 253 3.91 -8.01 -4.62
N PHE A 254 3.74 -8.80 -5.69
CA PHE A 254 4.75 -8.98 -6.75
C PHE A 254 4.23 -8.65 -8.16
N GLY A 255 3.10 -7.94 -8.28
CA GLY A 255 2.44 -7.67 -9.56
C GLY A 255 3.32 -7.00 -10.63
N ALA A 256 4.35 -6.23 -10.23
CA ALA A 256 5.30 -5.60 -11.14
C ALA A 256 6.51 -6.48 -11.49
N ASN A 257 6.71 -7.61 -10.82
CA ASN A 257 7.77 -8.57 -11.13
C ASN A 257 7.29 -9.54 -12.20
N VAL A 258 7.51 -9.18 -13.46
CA VAL A 258 7.05 -9.97 -14.63
C VAL A 258 7.54 -11.42 -14.56
N LYS A 259 8.83 -11.62 -14.25
CA LYS A 259 9.42 -12.95 -14.16
C LYS A 259 8.70 -13.78 -13.09
N LEU A 260 8.56 -13.24 -11.88
CA LEU A 260 7.95 -13.98 -10.77
C LEU A 260 6.48 -14.29 -11.06
N ARG A 261 5.69 -13.32 -11.57
CA ARG A 261 4.27 -13.55 -11.86
C ARG A 261 4.04 -14.56 -12.97
N GLN A 262 4.93 -14.64 -13.98
CA GLN A 262 4.89 -15.68 -15.02
C GLN A 262 5.27 -17.05 -14.44
N GLU A 263 6.32 -17.10 -13.62
CA GLU A 263 6.82 -18.33 -13.00
C GLU A 263 5.76 -18.99 -12.09
N VAL A 264 5.01 -18.18 -11.32
CA VAL A 264 3.99 -18.70 -10.39
C VAL A 264 2.58 -18.80 -11.01
N ASN A 265 2.41 -18.45 -12.27
CA ASN A 265 1.10 -18.47 -12.96
C ASN A 265 0.65 -19.90 -13.29
N THR A 266 0.33 -20.66 -12.27
CA THR A 266 -0.17 -22.03 -12.37
C THR A 266 -1.67 -22.15 -12.04
N GLY A 267 -2.31 -21.04 -11.65
CA GLY A 267 -3.71 -20.96 -11.25
C GLY A 267 -4.69 -20.66 -12.39
N VAL A 268 -5.69 -19.87 -12.10
CA VAL A 268 -6.81 -19.54 -13.03
C VAL A 268 -6.37 -18.84 -14.31
N PHE A 269 -5.26 -18.13 -14.28
CA PHE A 269 -4.70 -17.41 -15.43
C PHE A 269 -3.59 -18.15 -16.17
N LYS A 270 -3.37 -19.45 -15.89
CA LYS A 270 -2.29 -20.24 -16.48
C LYS A 270 -2.29 -20.29 -18.03
N ALA A 271 -3.44 -20.08 -18.64
CA ALA A 271 -3.58 -20.03 -20.09
C ALA A 271 -3.14 -18.70 -20.72
N TYR A 272 -2.85 -17.69 -19.91
CA TYR A 272 -2.52 -16.35 -20.37
C TYR A 272 -1.06 -16.01 -20.04
N ASP A 273 -0.40 -15.37 -20.99
CA ASP A 273 0.92 -14.80 -20.73
C ASP A 273 0.77 -13.53 -19.88
N LEU A 274 1.22 -13.60 -18.62
CA LEU A 274 1.29 -12.43 -17.72
C LEU A 274 2.57 -11.61 -17.96
N GLY A 275 2.92 -11.42 -19.23
CA GLY A 275 4.12 -10.72 -19.68
C GLY A 275 4.06 -9.21 -19.55
N LYS A 276 5.03 -8.53 -20.17
CA LYS A 276 5.20 -7.07 -20.07
C LYS A 276 4.03 -6.25 -20.63
N SER A 277 3.24 -6.84 -21.53
CA SER A 277 2.03 -6.18 -22.09
C SER A 277 0.94 -5.96 -21.04
N ILE A 278 0.94 -6.76 -19.97
CA ILE A 278 0.07 -6.58 -18.81
C ILE A 278 0.81 -5.72 -17.80
N GLY A 279 0.31 -4.51 -17.55
CA GLY A 279 0.89 -3.58 -16.59
C GLY A 279 0.66 -4.01 -15.14
N CYS A 280 1.01 -3.14 -14.21
CA CYS A 280 0.77 -3.32 -12.78
C CYS A 280 0.06 -2.09 -12.23
N THR A 281 -1.09 -2.28 -11.57
CA THR A 281 -1.89 -1.19 -10.99
C THR A 281 -1.28 -0.63 -9.70
N ASN A 282 -0.37 -1.37 -9.07
CA ASN A 282 0.36 -0.95 -7.88
C ASN A 282 1.61 -0.15 -8.22
N PHE A 283 2.27 0.42 -7.21
CA PHE A 283 3.55 1.07 -7.42
C PHE A 283 4.59 0.08 -7.93
N GLN A 284 4.98 0.22 -9.21
CA GLN A 284 5.85 -0.74 -9.89
C GLN A 284 7.22 -0.90 -9.21
N LYS A 285 7.78 0.16 -8.65
CA LYS A 285 9.08 0.11 -7.95
C LYS A 285 9.02 -0.69 -6.65
N SER A 286 7.86 -0.80 -6.01
CA SER A 286 7.69 -1.53 -4.75
C SER A 286 7.05 -2.89 -4.90
N ALA A 287 6.15 -3.08 -5.89
CA ALA A 287 5.42 -4.35 -6.08
C ALA A 287 6.28 -5.44 -6.76
N GLN A 288 7.47 -5.72 -6.21
CA GLN A 288 8.48 -6.63 -6.76
C GLN A 288 8.52 -8.00 -6.05
N GLY A 289 7.77 -8.18 -4.95
CA GLY A 289 7.79 -9.41 -4.16
C GLY A 289 9.03 -9.58 -3.29
N SER A 290 9.83 -8.54 -3.08
CA SER A 290 11.10 -8.64 -2.36
C SER A 290 10.94 -9.19 -0.95
N GLY A 291 9.91 -8.77 -0.19
CA GLY A 291 9.68 -9.29 1.15
C GLY A 291 9.22 -10.76 1.15
N ILE A 292 8.45 -11.17 0.14
CA ILE A 292 8.07 -12.59 -0.02
C ILE A 292 9.34 -13.45 -0.22
N LEU A 293 10.25 -12.99 -1.09
CA LEU A 293 11.50 -13.69 -1.36
C LEU A 293 12.40 -13.73 -0.12
N MET A 294 12.60 -12.60 0.56
CA MET A 294 13.35 -12.54 1.83
C MET A 294 12.74 -13.46 2.91
N GLY A 295 11.41 -13.49 3.02
CA GLY A 295 10.72 -14.39 3.95
C GLY A 295 11.00 -15.87 3.63
N LYS A 296 10.95 -16.24 2.34
CA LYS A 296 11.27 -17.59 1.88
C LYS A 296 12.71 -17.98 2.19
N GLU A 297 13.68 -17.09 2.02
CA GLU A 297 15.10 -17.32 2.30
C GLU A 297 15.35 -17.63 3.78
N VAL A 298 14.57 -17.06 4.68
CA VAL A 298 14.65 -17.36 6.11
C VAL A 298 13.76 -18.54 6.56
N GLY A 299 13.11 -19.21 5.63
CA GLY A 299 12.31 -20.41 5.89
C GLY A 299 10.84 -20.13 6.19
N ALA A 300 10.32 -18.95 5.90
CA ALA A 300 8.89 -18.69 5.99
C ALA A 300 8.12 -19.51 4.94
N ASN A 301 6.96 -20.00 5.33
CA ASN A 301 6.05 -20.65 4.40
C ASN A 301 5.40 -19.61 3.48
N VAL A 302 5.29 -19.93 2.20
CA VAL A 302 4.69 -19.07 1.17
C VAL A 302 3.53 -19.83 0.54
N ILE A 303 2.34 -19.25 0.59
CA ILE A 303 1.09 -19.83 0.08
C ILE A 303 0.40 -18.85 -0.88
N GLY A 304 -0.52 -19.35 -1.71
CA GLY A 304 -1.37 -18.54 -2.59
C GLY A 304 -0.63 -17.81 -3.71
N MET A 305 0.58 -18.20 -4.06
CA MET A 305 1.36 -17.51 -5.10
C MET A 305 0.74 -17.59 -6.49
N ALA A 306 -0.04 -18.62 -6.77
CA ALA A 306 -0.75 -18.80 -8.03
C ALA A 306 -2.07 -17.98 -8.12
N ASP A 307 -2.53 -17.43 -7.00
CA ASP A 307 -3.80 -16.69 -6.89
C ASP A 307 -3.57 -15.22 -7.25
N ILE A 308 -3.27 -14.97 -8.53
CA ILE A 308 -2.98 -13.64 -9.06
C ILE A 308 -4.30 -12.96 -9.40
N GLN A 309 -4.48 -11.70 -8.96
CA GLN A 309 -5.60 -10.88 -9.37
C GLN A 309 -5.24 -10.08 -10.63
N VAL A 310 -6.07 -10.19 -11.66
CA VAL A 310 -5.97 -9.37 -12.87
C VAL A 310 -7.15 -8.39 -12.90
N HIS A 311 -6.84 -7.10 -12.99
CA HIS A 311 -7.85 -6.04 -13.04
C HIS A 311 -8.14 -5.67 -14.50
N PRO A 312 -9.42 -5.72 -14.96
CA PRO A 312 -9.75 -5.57 -16.39
C PRO A 312 -9.64 -4.13 -16.92
N CYS A 313 -9.40 -3.15 -16.08
CA CYS A 313 -9.42 -1.72 -16.43
C CYS A 313 -8.05 -1.03 -16.36
N GLY A 314 -6.97 -1.79 -16.32
CA GLY A 314 -5.62 -1.21 -16.40
C GLY A 314 -5.25 -0.92 -17.86
N THR A 315 -4.67 0.26 -18.12
CA THR A 315 -4.10 0.59 -19.42
C THR A 315 -3.00 -0.41 -19.79
N PRO A 316 -3.07 -1.03 -20.98
CA PRO A 316 -2.04 -1.99 -21.42
C PRO A 316 -0.61 -1.43 -21.26
N GLY A 317 0.31 -2.24 -20.78
CA GLY A 317 1.71 -1.91 -20.56
C GLY A 317 1.99 -1.06 -19.33
N THR A 318 1.21 -0.03 -19.05
CA THR A 318 1.42 0.83 -17.87
C THR A 318 0.72 0.32 -16.62
N GLY A 319 -0.45 -0.31 -16.77
CA GLY A 319 -1.31 -0.74 -15.67
C GLY A 319 -1.99 0.42 -14.92
N LEU A 320 -1.91 1.63 -15.44
CA LEU A 320 -2.62 2.76 -14.85
C LEU A 320 -4.13 2.51 -14.91
N MET A 321 -4.79 2.66 -13.76
CA MET A 321 -6.24 2.61 -13.66
C MET A 321 -6.79 3.93 -14.19
N GLU A 322 -7.37 3.88 -15.39
CA GLU A 322 -8.11 5.00 -15.92
C GLU A 322 -9.56 4.98 -15.44
N MET A 323 -10.34 6.01 -15.82
CA MET A 323 -11.69 6.28 -15.30
C MET A 323 -12.75 5.22 -15.67
N ILE A 324 -12.36 4.08 -16.22
CA ILE A 324 -13.26 2.98 -16.54
C ILE A 324 -13.57 2.21 -15.26
N ARG A 325 -14.71 2.51 -14.65
CA ARG A 325 -15.19 1.75 -13.51
C ARG A 325 -15.91 0.50 -13.97
N THR A 326 -15.46 -0.66 -13.53
CA THR A 326 -16.09 -1.95 -13.80
C THR A 326 -17.12 -2.35 -12.76
N SER A 327 -17.15 -1.65 -11.62
CA SER A 327 -18.14 -1.86 -10.58
C SER A 327 -19.46 -1.19 -10.89
N GLY A 328 -20.54 -1.90 -10.68
CA GLY A 328 -21.91 -1.39 -10.76
C GLY A 328 -22.83 -2.34 -11.53
N ARG A 329 -24.05 -2.49 -11.02
CA ARG A 329 -25.07 -3.40 -11.56
C ARG A 329 -25.58 -3.01 -12.96
N ASN A 330 -25.25 -1.81 -13.44
CA ASN A 330 -25.79 -1.22 -14.66
C ASN A 330 -24.77 -1.21 -15.82
N ARG A 331 -23.80 -2.11 -15.81
CA ARG A 331 -22.74 -2.16 -16.83
C ARG A 331 -22.66 -3.54 -17.45
N VAL A 332 -22.50 -3.55 -18.76
CA VAL A 332 -22.30 -4.76 -19.56
C VAL A 332 -21.06 -4.53 -20.41
N PHE A 333 -20.13 -5.46 -20.39
CA PHE A 333 -19.00 -5.47 -21.32
C PHE A 333 -19.46 -6.10 -22.64
N ILE A 334 -19.26 -5.36 -23.72
CA ILE A 334 -19.52 -5.82 -25.09
C ILE A 334 -18.22 -5.78 -25.89
N ASN A 335 -18.07 -6.71 -26.82
CA ASN A 335 -17.00 -6.69 -27.81
C ASN A 335 -17.32 -5.70 -28.96
N THR A 336 -16.42 -5.58 -29.93
CA THR A 336 -16.60 -4.72 -31.11
C THR A 336 -17.82 -5.07 -31.96
N ASP A 337 -18.31 -6.30 -31.85
CA ASP A 337 -19.50 -6.78 -32.58
C ASP A 337 -20.80 -6.56 -31.79
N GLY A 338 -20.72 -5.91 -30.61
CA GLY A 338 -21.85 -5.63 -29.75
C GLY A 338 -22.30 -6.80 -28.86
N ASN A 339 -21.57 -7.91 -28.85
CA ASN A 339 -21.93 -9.09 -28.07
C ASN A 339 -21.35 -8.99 -26.65
N ARG A 340 -22.14 -9.36 -25.66
CA ARG A 340 -21.66 -9.52 -24.28
C ARG A 340 -20.65 -10.66 -24.21
N PHE A 341 -19.51 -10.46 -23.53
CA PHE A 341 -18.45 -11.46 -23.40
C PHE A 341 -18.01 -11.73 -21.96
N VAL A 342 -18.58 -11.03 -20.99
CA VAL A 342 -18.37 -11.20 -19.54
C VAL A 342 -19.71 -11.27 -18.83
#